data_4b726e1a84df61962a04516c059e339d
#
_entry.id   4b726e1a84df61962a04516c059e339d
#
_cell.length_a   1.000
_cell.length_b   1.000
_cell.length_c   1.000
_cell.angle_alpha   90.00
_cell.angle_beta   90.00
_cell.angle_gamma   90.00
#
_symmetry.space_group_name_H-M   'P 1'
#
loop_
_entity.id
_entity.type
_entity.pdbx_description
1 polymer ?
#
loop_
_entity_poly.entity_id
_entity_poly.type
_entity_poly.pdbx_seq_one_letter_code
_entity_poly.pdbx_strand_id
1 'polypeptide(L)'
;RGSVVHGKENIEFSLFHVDRKTLEIAVHPDQTVVIKAPLGIDHEAIRTRVARRAGWIIRQRDFFRQFDPRTPARSYVGGETHLYLGRHYRLRIGSGNHDVVKLTRGFFEIEVKGNISPEKVKCLLDRWYKGKASGKFSESIDRYWFYFEKFSLERPRLQIKHMRKRWGSLSASGMLTLNTDLIRAPRECIDYVIIHELS
;
A
#
# COMPACT_ATOMS: atom_id res chain seq x y z
N ARG A 1 27.74 4.19 4.42
CA ARG A 1 27.28 4.98 3.26
C ARG A 1 28.34 4.93 2.17
N GLY A 2 27.95 5.01 0.92
CA GLY A 2 28.86 5.07 -0.22
C GLY A 2 28.30 5.97 -1.32
N SER A 3 29.14 6.28 -2.31
CA SER A 3 28.71 7.02 -3.49
C SER A 3 29.39 6.49 -4.76
N VAL A 4 28.72 6.68 -5.88
CA VAL A 4 29.24 6.36 -7.22
C VAL A 4 28.88 7.51 -8.15
N VAL A 5 29.84 8.00 -8.92
CA VAL A 5 29.64 9.04 -9.94
C VAL A 5 29.32 8.38 -11.28
N HIS A 6 28.28 8.84 -11.95
CA HIS A 6 27.88 8.41 -13.29
C HIS A 6 27.54 9.62 -14.15
N GLY A 7 28.41 9.98 -15.07
CA GLY A 7 28.30 11.23 -15.81
C GLY A 7 28.41 12.45 -14.88
N LYS A 8 27.34 13.28 -14.87
CA LYS A 8 27.24 14.45 -13.98
C LYS A 8 26.52 14.14 -12.65
N GLU A 9 25.97 12.93 -12.49
CA GLU A 9 25.17 12.54 -11.32
C GLU A 9 26.03 11.84 -10.26
N ASN A 10 25.89 12.25 -9.00
CA ASN A 10 26.44 11.54 -7.85
C ASN A 10 25.32 10.71 -7.18
N ILE A 11 25.49 9.41 -7.20
CA ILE A 11 24.55 8.46 -6.61
C ILE A 11 25.03 8.08 -5.22
N GLU A 12 24.49 8.72 -4.21
CA GLU A 12 24.70 8.33 -2.82
C GLU A 12 23.80 7.16 -2.45
N PHE A 13 24.31 6.23 -1.64
CA PHE A 13 23.55 5.08 -1.17
C PHE A 13 23.88 4.68 0.27
N SER A 14 22.91 4.08 0.93
CA SER A 14 23.07 3.41 2.22
C SER A 14 23.36 1.94 1.99
N LEU A 15 24.43 1.43 2.59
CA LEU A 15 24.86 0.04 2.49
C LEU A 15 24.54 -0.70 3.79
N PHE A 16 23.90 -1.86 3.66
CA PHE A 16 23.63 -2.80 4.74
C PHE A 16 24.19 -4.17 4.38
N HIS A 17 24.97 -4.77 5.27
CA HIS A 17 25.39 -6.15 5.15
C HIS A 17 24.37 -7.04 5.86
N VAL A 18 23.87 -8.04 5.14
CA VAL A 18 22.83 -8.95 5.62
C VAL A 18 23.15 -10.38 5.17
N ASP A 19 22.64 -11.36 5.90
CA ASP A 19 22.80 -12.78 5.51
C ASP A 19 21.95 -13.07 4.28
N ARG A 20 22.59 -12.99 3.11
CA ARG A 20 21.99 -13.23 1.79
C ARG A 20 23.07 -13.62 0.76
N LYS A 21 22.66 -14.28 -0.31
CA LYS A 21 23.59 -14.75 -1.36
C LYS A 21 23.82 -13.73 -2.48
N THR A 22 22.93 -12.74 -2.64
CA THR A 22 22.95 -11.81 -3.77
C THR A 22 22.88 -10.35 -3.30
N LEU A 23 23.46 -9.43 -4.09
CA LEU A 23 23.35 -7.98 -3.87
C LEU A 23 21.99 -7.48 -4.37
N GLU A 24 21.29 -6.71 -3.57
CA GLU A 24 20.06 -6.01 -3.91
C GLU A 24 20.30 -4.51 -3.96
N ILE A 25 19.81 -3.86 -5.00
CA ILE A 25 19.78 -2.41 -5.12
C ILE A 25 18.31 -2.00 -5.15
N ALA A 26 17.87 -1.23 -4.17
CA ALA A 26 16.52 -0.68 -4.09
C ALA A 26 16.57 0.85 -4.19
N VAL A 27 15.76 1.43 -5.07
CA VAL A 27 15.48 2.86 -5.08
C VAL A 27 14.11 3.06 -4.45
N HIS A 28 14.10 3.80 -3.36
CA HIS A 28 12.87 4.10 -2.66
C HIS A 28 12.16 5.31 -3.28
N PRO A 29 10.84 5.41 -3.05
CA PRO A 29 10.10 6.56 -3.56
C PRO A 29 10.63 7.93 -3.08
N ASP A 30 11.30 8.04 -1.91
CA ASP A 30 11.99 9.26 -1.43
C ASP A 30 13.34 9.51 -2.12
N GLN A 31 13.57 8.80 -3.25
CA GLN A 31 14.80 8.87 -4.05
C GLN A 31 16.05 8.34 -3.32
N THR A 32 15.91 7.82 -2.09
CA THR A 32 17.02 7.17 -1.39
C THR A 32 17.37 5.83 -2.06
N VAL A 33 18.66 5.55 -2.15
CA VAL A 33 19.18 4.30 -2.68
C VAL A 33 19.69 3.45 -1.53
N VAL A 34 19.15 2.24 -1.42
CA VAL A 34 19.54 1.28 -0.38
C VAL A 34 20.13 0.05 -1.05
N ILE A 35 21.29 -0.36 -0.57
CA ILE A 35 21.98 -1.56 -1.03
C ILE A 35 22.05 -2.55 0.12
N LYS A 36 21.58 -3.76 -0.13
CA LYS A 36 21.76 -4.91 0.77
C LYS A 36 22.74 -5.87 0.12
N ALA A 37 23.86 -6.09 0.77
CA ALA A 37 24.96 -6.91 0.28
C ALA A 37 25.19 -8.11 1.21
N PRO A 38 25.70 -9.25 0.68
CA PRO A 38 26.19 -10.35 1.47
C PRO A 38 27.27 -9.91 2.49
N LEU A 39 27.38 -10.66 3.57
CA LEU A 39 28.50 -10.51 4.49
C LEU A 39 29.82 -10.84 3.76
N GLY A 40 30.85 -10.03 4.01
CA GLY A 40 32.22 -10.27 3.46
C GLY A 40 32.42 -9.89 1.99
N ILE A 41 31.45 -9.30 1.31
CA ILE A 41 31.66 -8.79 -0.06
C ILE A 41 32.53 -7.51 -0.03
N ASP A 42 33.49 -7.43 -0.95
CA ASP A 42 34.35 -6.27 -1.09
C ASP A 42 33.58 -5.00 -1.52
N HIS A 43 33.94 -3.87 -0.93
CA HIS A 43 33.35 -2.56 -1.21
C HIS A 43 33.50 -2.15 -2.67
N GLU A 44 34.62 -2.46 -3.30
CA GLU A 44 34.86 -2.11 -4.70
C GLU A 44 33.98 -2.94 -5.64
N ALA A 45 33.75 -4.19 -5.32
CA ALA A 45 32.80 -5.03 -6.05
C ALA A 45 31.37 -4.50 -5.94
N ILE A 46 30.98 -3.93 -4.80
CA ILE A 46 29.69 -3.26 -4.61
C ILE A 46 29.60 -2.01 -5.49
N ARG A 47 30.61 -1.14 -5.46
CA ARG A 47 30.67 0.09 -6.27
C ARG A 47 30.57 -0.20 -7.76
N THR A 48 31.29 -1.19 -8.24
CA THR A 48 31.25 -1.64 -9.64
C THR A 48 29.84 -2.09 -10.05
N ARG A 49 29.16 -2.85 -9.20
CA ARG A 49 27.77 -3.29 -9.49
C ARG A 49 26.80 -2.13 -9.46
N VAL A 50 26.96 -1.16 -8.55
CA VAL A 50 26.15 0.06 -8.50
C VAL A 50 26.38 0.91 -9.75
N ALA A 51 27.64 1.09 -10.17
CA ALA A 51 28.00 1.82 -11.38
C ALA A 51 27.36 1.22 -12.64
N ARG A 52 27.37 -0.11 -12.77
CA ARG A 52 26.67 -0.80 -13.89
C ARG A 52 25.16 -0.57 -13.90
N ARG A 53 24.56 -0.34 -12.75
CA ARG A 53 23.11 -0.08 -12.59
C ARG A 53 22.78 1.42 -12.48
N ALA A 54 23.77 2.32 -12.59
CA ALA A 54 23.58 3.75 -12.38
C ALA A 54 22.49 4.35 -13.28
N GLY A 55 22.47 4.02 -14.57
CA GLY A 55 21.44 4.49 -15.48
C GLY A 55 20.02 4.02 -15.10
N TRP A 56 19.87 2.82 -14.55
CA TRP A 56 18.59 2.35 -14.03
C TRP A 56 18.20 3.10 -12.75
N ILE A 57 19.14 3.33 -11.82
CA ILE A 57 18.91 4.08 -10.58
C ILE A 57 18.43 5.49 -10.89
N ILE A 58 19.08 6.18 -11.86
CA ILE A 58 18.69 7.53 -12.27
C ILE A 58 17.26 7.53 -12.83
N ARG A 59 16.94 6.62 -13.75
CA ARG A 59 15.56 6.50 -14.27
C ARG A 59 14.51 6.23 -13.19
N GLN A 60 14.85 5.42 -12.18
CA GLN A 60 13.92 5.19 -11.05
C GLN A 60 13.76 6.43 -10.17
N ARG A 61 14.83 7.19 -9.92
CA ARG A 61 14.75 8.48 -9.22
C ARG A 61 13.87 9.48 -9.98
N ASP A 62 14.07 9.60 -11.29
CA ASP A 62 13.28 10.50 -12.13
C ASP A 62 11.80 10.06 -12.19
N PHE A 63 11.55 8.76 -12.28
CA PHE A 63 10.19 8.22 -12.17
C PHE A 63 9.53 8.60 -10.84
N PHE A 64 10.24 8.52 -9.72
CA PHE A 64 9.66 8.93 -8.44
C PHE A 64 9.56 10.45 -8.29
N ARG A 65 10.45 11.23 -8.88
CA ARG A 65 10.43 12.70 -8.85
C ARG A 65 9.18 13.31 -9.47
N GLN A 66 8.61 12.70 -10.49
CA GLN A 66 7.37 13.18 -11.11
C GLN A 66 6.14 13.11 -10.19
N PHE A 67 6.24 12.39 -9.08
CA PHE A 67 5.18 12.30 -8.06
C PHE A 67 5.41 13.24 -6.85
N ASP A 68 6.40 14.12 -6.89
CA ASP A 68 6.61 15.14 -5.87
C ASP A 68 5.76 16.40 -6.18
N PRO A 69 5.15 17.08 -5.18
CA PRO A 69 5.18 16.73 -3.77
C PRO A 69 4.28 15.53 -3.45
N ARG A 70 4.77 14.64 -2.62
CA ARG A 70 3.99 13.48 -2.18
C ARG A 70 2.84 13.90 -1.29
N THR A 71 1.76 13.13 -1.36
CA THR A 71 0.69 13.25 -0.37
C THR A 71 1.30 13.03 1.03
N PRO A 72 1.20 14.01 1.92
CA PRO A 72 1.74 13.87 3.28
C PRO A 72 1.09 12.69 4.00
N ALA A 73 1.80 12.16 4.99
CA ALA A 73 1.24 11.12 5.85
C ALA A 73 -0.05 11.63 6.50
N ARG A 74 -1.03 10.74 6.65
CA ARG A 74 -2.30 11.06 7.26
C ARG A 74 -2.11 11.44 8.73
N SER A 75 -2.69 12.56 9.12
CA SER A 75 -2.63 13.07 10.49
C SER A 75 -3.86 12.72 11.32
N TYR A 76 -4.94 12.25 10.69
CA TYR A 76 -6.20 11.83 11.31
C TYR A 76 -6.85 12.92 12.17
N VAL A 77 -6.81 14.15 11.67
CA VAL A 77 -7.36 15.34 12.30
C VAL A 77 -8.62 15.81 11.58
N GLY A 78 -9.43 16.62 12.27
CA GLY A 78 -10.64 17.22 11.67
C GLY A 78 -10.33 18.03 10.42
N GLY A 79 -11.17 17.89 9.38
CA GLY A 79 -10.98 18.52 8.07
C GLY A 79 -10.11 17.75 7.08
N GLU A 80 -9.35 16.75 7.53
CA GLU A 80 -8.55 15.91 6.64
C GLU A 80 -9.44 15.09 5.70
N THR A 81 -9.00 14.93 4.45
CA THR A 81 -9.76 14.21 3.42
C THR A 81 -9.32 12.76 3.31
N HIS A 82 -10.26 11.83 3.36
CA HIS A 82 -10.06 10.40 3.19
C HIS A 82 -10.88 9.85 2.02
N LEU A 83 -10.37 8.81 1.37
CA LEU A 83 -11.03 8.15 0.24
C LEU A 83 -11.89 6.97 0.71
N TYR A 84 -13.04 6.81 0.08
CA TYR A 84 -13.86 5.59 0.14
C TYR A 84 -14.55 5.36 -1.19
N LEU A 85 -14.35 4.21 -1.79
CA LEU A 85 -14.86 3.84 -3.13
C LEU A 85 -14.57 4.92 -4.19
N GLY A 86 -13.33 5.45 -4.19
CA GLY A 86 -12.88 6.47 -5.13
C GLY A 86 -13.34 7.90 -4.83
N ARG A 87 -14.20 8.11 -3.82
CA ARG A 87 -14.73 9.43 -3.48
C ARG A 87 -14.02 10.02 -2.26
N HIS A 88 -13.92 11.33 -2.22
CA HIS A 88 -13.31 12.11 -1.14
C HIS A 88 -14.34 12.44 -0.06
N TYR A 89 -13.98 12.22 1.19
CA TYR A 89 -14.80 12.53 2.37
C TYR A 89 -13.93 13.21 3.42
N ARG A 90 -14.44 14.28 4.01
CA ARG A 90 -13.74 15.03 5.08
C ARG A 90 -14.04 14.42 6.44
N LEU A 91 -13.04 14.45 7.33
CA LEU A 91 -13.24 14.04 8.72
C LEU A 91 -13.94 15.14 9.51
N ARG A 92 -14.99 14.75 10.24
CA ARG A 92 -15.59 15.51 11.33
C ARG A 92 -15.44 14.70 12.59
N ILE A 93 -14.71 15.22 13.56
CA ILE A 93 -14.38 14.49 14.78
C ILE A 93 -15.00 15.25 15.95
N GLY A 94 -15.73 14.57 16.79
CA GLY A 94 -16.39 15.11 17.97
C GLY A 94 -16.34 14.14 19.14
N SER A 95 -16.57 14.68 20.34
CA SER A 95 -16.75 13.89 21.56
C SER A 95 -18.15 13.26 21.56
N GLY A 96 -18.27 12.02 22.01
CA GLY A 96 -19.53 11.31 22.12
C GLY A 96 -19.52 10.29 23.27
N ASN A 97 -20.66 9.68 23.50
CA ASN A 97 -20.80 8.64 24.53
C ASN A 97 -20.30 7.27 24.05
N HIS A 98 -20.11 7.11 22.74
CA HIS A 98 -19.66 5.87 22.11
C HIS A 98 -18.68 6.15 20.99
N ASP A 99 -17.79 5.18 20.72
CA ASP A 99 -16.89 5.21 19.57
C ASP A 99 -17.67 4.78 18.31
N VAL A 100 -17.98 5.73 17.42
CA VAL A 100 -18.77 5.50 16.21
C VAL A 100 -18.15 6.19 15.01
N VAL A 101 -18.19 5.54 13.86
CA VAL A 101 -17.84 6.11 12.56
C VAL A 101 -19.04 5.96 11.61
N LYS A 102 -19.54 7.09 11.14
CA LYS A 102 -20.64 7.16 10.16
C LYS A 102 -20.17 7.88 8.90
N LEU A 103 -20.67 7.46 7.75
CA LEU A 103 -20.46 8.14 6.49
C LEU A 103 -21.73 8.89 6.11
N THR A 104 -21.74 10.20 6.15
CA THR A 104 -22.93 11.02 5.96
C THR A 104 -22.59 12.23 5.08
N ARG A 105 -23.32 12.41 3.98
CA ARG A 105 -23.32 13.63 3.13
C ARG A 105 -21.90 14.20 2.82
N GLY A 106 -20.94 13.33 2.47
CA GLY A 106 -19.57 13.76 2.12
C GLY A 106 -18.61 13.86 3.30
N PHE A 107 -19.00 13.39 4.48
CA PHE A 107 -18.17 13.40 5.68
C PHE A 107 -18.05 12.02 6.32
N PHE A 108 -16.89 11.75 6.89
CA PHE A 108 -16.72 10.78 7.94
C PHE A 108 -17.00 11.47 9.28
N GLU A 109 -18.14 11.21 9.86
CA GLU A 109 -18.49 11.67 11.20
C GLU A 109 -18.01 10.63 12.21
N ILE A 110 -17.08 11.07 13.07
CA ILE A 110 -16.42 10.20 14.07
C ILE A 110 -16.73 10.77 15.44
N GLU A 111 -17.47 10.01 16.20
CA GLU A 111 -17.68 10.26 17.63
C GLU A 111 -16.70 9.43 18.42
N VAL A 112 -16.01 10.07 19.37
CA VAL A 112 -14.97 9.43 20.18
C VAL A 112 -15.36 9.53 21.65
N LYS A 113 -15.44 8.37 22.32
CA LYS A 113 -15.65 8.32 23.76
C LYS A 113 -14.34 8.63 24.49
N GLY A 114 -14.35 9.64 25.37
CA GLY A 114 -13.17 10.06 26.15
C GLY A 114 -12.18 10.89 25.34
N ASN A 115 -10.88 10.65 25.53
CA ASN A 115 -9.84 11.48 24.91
C ASN A 115 -9.76 11.24 23.38
N ILE A 116 -9.76 12.34 22.62
CA ILE A 116 -9.60 12.33 21.18
C ILE A 116 -8.11 12.38 20.86
N SER A 117 -7.59 11.34 20.21
CA SER A 117 -6.22 11.33 19.69
C SER A 117 -6.19 10.85 18.23
N PRO A 118 -5.19 11.25 17.44
CA PRO A 118 -5.01 10.80 16.07
C PRO A 118 -4.96 9.27 15.95
N GLU A 119 -4.31 8.58 16.88
CA GLU A 119 -4.18 7.13 16.93
C GLU A 119 -5.54 6.46 17.14
N LYS A 120 -6.38 7.03 18.01
CA LYS A 120 -7.73 6.52 18.26
C LYS A 120 -8.62 6.71 17.03
N VAL A 121 -8.57 7.90 16.42
CA VAL A 121 -9.30 8.19 15.17
C VAL A 121 -8.87 7.23 14.06
N LYS A 122 -7.56 7.01 13.90
CA LYS A 122 -7.01 6.03 12.95
C LYS A 122 -7.56 4.64 13.21
N CYS A 123 -7.52 4.16 14.44
CA CYS A 123 -8.01 2.83 14.82
C CYS A 123 -9.50 2.65 14.49
N LEU A 124 -10.33 3.66 14.75
CA LEU A 124 -11.75 3.65 14.44
C LEU A 124 -12.01 3.61 12.93
N LEU A 125 -11.29 4.43 12.17
CA LEU A 125 -11.38 4.43 10.70
C LEU A 125 -10.90 3.10 10.10
N ASP A 126 -9.79 2.56 10.55
CA ASP A 126 -9.26 1.30 10.04
C ASP A 126 -10.24 0.14 10.31
N ARG A 127 -10.87 0.12 11.48
CA ARG A 127 -11.94 -0.84 11.80
C ARG A 127 -13.15 -0.67 10.89
N TRP A 128 -13.57 0.57 10.67
CA TRP A 128 -14.69 0.88 9.78
C TRP A 128 -14.40 0.45 8.34
N TYR A 129 -13.20 0.79 7.80
CA TYR A 129 -12.78 0.37 6.47
C TYR A 129 -12.76 -1.16 6.33
N LYS A 130 -12.22 -1.86 7.32
CA LYS A 130 -12.19 -3.33 7.31
C LYS A 130 -13.59 -3.93 7.27
N GLY A 131 -14.52 -3.39 8.06
CA GLY A 131 -15.92 -3.82 8.05
C GLY A 131 -16.60 -3.56 6.71
N LYS A 132 -16.40 -2.37 6.12
CA LYS A 132 -16.96 -2.04 4.80
C LYS A 132 -16.31 -2.85 3.67
N ALA A 133 -15.01 -3.10 3.74
CA ALA A 133 -14.30 -3.91 2.77
C ALA A 133 -14.87 -5.33 2.67
N SER A 134 -15.21 -5.95 3.82
CA SER A 134 -15.80 -7.30 3.84
C SER A 134 -17.07 -7.39 2.98
N GLY A 135 -18.02 -6.50 3.20
CA GLY A 135 -19.27 -6.49 2.41
C GLY A 135 -19.03 -6.15 0.94
N LYS A 136 -18.23 -5.09 0.66
CA LYS A 136 -18.02 -4.62 -0.72
C LYS A 136 -17.20 -5.59 -1.57
N PHE A 137 -16.22 -6.25 -1.00
CA PHE A 137 -15.45 -7.26 -1.72
C PHE A 137 -16.27 -8.53 -1.96
N SER A 138 -17.08 -8.96 -0.97
CA SER A 138 -18.01 -10.07 -1.19
C SER A 138 -19.03 -9.76 -2.30
N GLU A 139 -19.64 -8.56 -2.29
CA GLU A 139 -20.56 -8.12 -3.36
C GLU A 139 -19.90 -8.17 -4.74
N SER A 140 -18.61 -7.78 -4.83
CA SER A 140 -17.86 -7.82 -6.09
C SER A 140 -17.53 -9.25 -6.51
N ILE A 141 -17.09 -10.11 -5.59
CA ILE A 141 -16.87 -11.54 -5.86
C ILE A 141 -18.17 -12.17 -6.37
N ASP A 142 -19.31 -11.97 -5.70
CA ASP A 142 -20.60 -12.55 -6.09
C ASP A 142 -21.01 -12.11 -7.51
N ARG A 143 -20.76 -10.85 -7.86
CA ARG A 143 -21.07 -10.29 -9.19
C ARG A 143 -20.33 -10.99 -10.32
N TYR A 144 -19.07 -11.34 -10.11
CA TYR A 144 -18.23 -11.89 -11.17
C TYR A 144 -18.00 -13.40 -11.06
N TRP A 145 -18.39 -14.03 -9.95
CA TRP A 145 -18.15 -15.44 -9.71
C TRP A 145 -18.78 -16.35 -10.78
N PHE A 146 -19.95 -16.02 -11.27
CA PHE A 146 -20.63 -16.83 -12.30
C PHE A 146 -19.79 -17.04 -13.57
N TYR A 147 -18.84 -16.15 -13.89
CA TYR A 147 -17.92 -16.35 -15.01
C TYR A 147 -16.92 -17.48 -14.74
N PHE A 148 -16.63 -17.78 -13.50
CA PHE A 148 -15.64 -18.77 -13.05
C PHE A 148 -16.27 -20.11 -12.68
N GLU A 149 -17.55 -20.19 -12.34
CA GLU A 149 -18.28 -21.42 -12.02
C GLU A 149 -18.20 -22.49 -13.12
N LYS A 150 -18.21 -22.05 -14.39
CA LYS A 150 -18.09 -22.94 -15.55
C LYS A 150 -16.78 -23.75 -15.60
N PHE A 151 -15.77 -23.37 -14.83
CA PHE A 151 -14.50 -24.08 -14.74
C PHE A 151 -14.45 -25.09 -13.58
N SER A 152 -15.59 -25.39 -12.95
CA SER A 152 -15.71 -26.31 -11.82
C SER A 152 -14.82 -25.92 -10.62
N LEU A 153 -14.55 -24.63 -10.45
CA LEU A 153 -13.78 -24.08 -9.34
C LEU A 153 -14.70 -23.90 -8.12
N GLU A 154 -14.15 -24.10 -6.93
CA GLU A 154 -14.84 -23.71 -5.70
C GLU A 154 -14.77 -22.22 -5.46
N ARG A 155 -15.86 -21.62 -4.96
CA ARG A 155 -15.89 -20.20 -4.59
C ARG A 155 -14.82 -19.90 -3.55
N PRO A 156 -13.93 -18.90 -3.77
CA PRO A 156 -12.84 -18.62 -2.86
C PRO A 156 -13.33 -18.08 -1.52
N ARG A 157 -12.62 -18.45 -0.47
CA ARG A 157 -12.81 -17.85 0.85
C ARG A 157 -12.14 -16.49 0.90
N LEU A 158 -12.87 -15.44 1.31
CA LEU A 158 -12.35 -14.08 1.40
C LEU A 158 -11.61 -13.86 2.71
N GLN A 159 -10.38 -13.36 2.62
CA GLN A 159 -9.59 -12.82 3.72
C GLN A 159 -9.25 -11.36 3.45
N ILE A 160 -9.37 -10.49 4.46
CA ILE A 160 -9.00 -9.07 4.35
C ILE A 160 -7.85 -8.77 5.29
N LYS A 161 -6.74 -8.31 4.70
CA LYS A 161 -5.51 -8.04 5.42
C LYS A 161 -4.83 -6.79 4.87
N HIS A 162 -4.18 -5.99 5.74
CA HIS A 162 -3.31 -4.93 5.27
C HIS A 162 -2.04 -5.53 4.66
N MET A 163 -1.73 -5.16 3.42
CA MET A 163 -0.57 -5.65 2.67
C MET A 163 0.25 -4.48 2.12
N ARG A 164 1.56 -4.51 2.29
CA ARG A 164 2.45 -3.41 1.86
C ARG A 164 2.75 -3.39 0.35
N LYS A 165 2.68 -4.55 -0.32
CA LYS A 165 3.20 -4.73 -1.70
C LYS A 165 2.20 -5.28 -2.70
N ARG A 166 0.99 -5.64 -2.27
CA ARG A 166 -0.01 -6.29 -3.12
C ARG A 166 -1.39 -5.74 -2.83
N TRP A 167 -2.24 -5.77 -3.85
CA TRP A 167 -3.66 -5.46 -3.71
C TRP A 167 -4.49 -6.71 -3.46
N GLY A 168 -4.05 -7.85 -3.98
CA GLY A 168 -4.68 -9.15 -3.77
C GLY A 168 -3.69 -10.30 -3.85
N SER A 169 -4.16 -11.50 -3.57
CA SER A 169 -3.54 -12.79 -3.90
C SER A 169 -4.54 -13.92 -3.72
N LEU A 170 -4.57 -14.88 -4.65
CA LEU A 170 -5.28 -16.13 -4.51
C LEU A 170 -4.30 -17.25 -4.21
N SER A 171 -4.54 -18.03 -3.15
CA SER A 171 -3.73 -19.20 -2.83
C SER A 171 -4.29 -20.46 -3.50
N ALA A 172 -3.42 -21.47 -3.69
CA ALA A 172 -3.84 -22.79 -4.20
C ALA A 172 -4.91 -23.47 -3.32
N SER A 173 -5.05 -23.05 -2.04
CA SER A 173 -6.10 -23.55 -1.13
C SER A 173 -7.43 -22.78 -1.24
N GLY A 174 -7.62 -21.97 -2.27
CA GLY A 174 -8.84 -21.21 -2.51
C GLY A 174 -9.06 -20.02 -1.55
N MET A 175 -7.98 -19.48 -0.96
CA MET A 175 -8.06 -18.27 -0.14
C MET A 175 -7.75 -17.03 -0.95
N LEU A 176 -8.74 -16.20 -1.22
CA LEU A 176 -8.57 -14.87 -1.83
C LEU A 176 -8.30 -13.85 -0.72
N THR A 177 -7.06 -13.38 -0.65
CA THR A 177 -6.65 -12.32 0.29
C THR A 177 -6.67 -10.99 -0.42
N LEU A 178 -7.42 -10.01 0.08
CA LEU A 178 -7.49 -8.64 -0.48
C LEU A 178 -6.97 -7.61 0.54
N ASN A 179 -6.30 -6.60 0.00
CA ASN A 179 -5.77 -5.50 0.81
C ASN A 179 -6.90 -4.63 1.35
N THR A 180 -6.90 -4.35 2.66
CA THR A 180 -7.88 -3.44 3.27
C THR A 180 -7.90 -2.07 2.58
N ASP A 181 -6.74 -1.58 2.13
CA ASP A 181 -6.65 -0.26 1.48
C ASP A 181 -7.31 -0.19 0.11
N LEU A 182 -7.58 -1.34 -0.52
CA LEU A 182 -8.29 -1.43 -1.79
C LEU A 182 -9.70 -0.84 -1.72
N ILE A 183 -10.33 -0.82 -0.54
CA ILE A 183 -11.66 -0.21 -0.34
C ILE A 183 -11.69 1.30 -0.60
N ARG A 184 -10.52 1.95 -0.62
CA ARG A 184 -10.38 3.38 -0.93
C ARG A 184 -10.41 3.67 -2.43
N ALA A 185 -10.11 2.67 -3.25
CA ALA A 185 -10.12 2.77 -4.71
C ALA A 185 -11.55 2.83 -5.29
N PRO A 186 -11.73 3.33 -6.52
CA PRO A 186 -12.98 3.19 -7.26
C PRO A 186 -13.45 1.73 -7.37
N ARG A 187 -14.75 1.52 -7.54
CA ARG A 187 -15.33 0.18 -7.60
C ARG A 187 -14.74 -0.65 -8.76
N GLU A 188 -14.54 -0.01 -9.88
CA GLU A 188 -13.96 -0.63 -11.09
C GLU A 188 -12.55 -1.17 -10.83
N CYS A 189 -11.76 -0.48 -10.00
CA CYS A 189 -10.43 -0.96 -9.59
C CYS A 189 -10.53 -2.15 -8.64
N ILE A 190 -11.53 -2.18 -7.75
CA ILE A 190 -11.80 -3.32 -6.85
C ILE A 190 -12.19 -4.53 -7.70
N ASP A 191 -13.12 -4.34 -8.61
CA ASP A 191 -13.60 -5.38 -9.54
C ASP A 191 -12.45 -5.94 -10.38
N TYR A 192 -11.60 -5.06 -10.92
CA TYR A 192 -10.41 -5.44 -11.69
C TYR A 192 -9.46 -6.32 -10.88
N VAL A 193 -9.11 -5.91 -9.66
CA VAL A 193 -8.19 -6.69 -8.80
C VAL A 193 -8.79 -8.07 -8.50
N ILE A 194 -10.08 -8.14 -8.18
CA ILE A 194 -10.76 -9.41 -7.88
C ILE A 194 -10.74 -10.33 -9.10
N ILE A 195 -11.10 -9.83 -10.28
CA ILE A 195 -11.09 -10.62 -11.52
C ILE A 195 -9.66 -11.09 -11.82
N HIS A 196 -8.68 -10.22 -11.68
CA HIS A 196 -7.26 -10.53 -11.91
C HIS A 196 -6.74 -11.66 -11.02
N GLU A 197 -7.12 -11.66 -9.75
CA GLU A 197 -6.69 -12.71 -8.81
C GLU A 197 -7.44 -14.04 -9.02
N LEU A 198 -8.64 -14.00 -9.63
CA LEU A 198 -9.43 -15.18 -9.94
C LEU A 198 -9.08 -15.82 -11.30
N SER A 199 -8.31 -15.13 -12.15
CA SER A 199 -7.90 -15.57 -13.49
C SER A 199 -6.61 -16.36 -13.45
#